data_2bdd9d67e82c2898b674aa23989268c5
#
_entry.id   2bdd9d67e82c2898b674aa23989268c5
#
_cell.length_a   1.000
_cell.length_b   1.000
_cell.length_c   1.000
_cell.angle_alpha   90.00
_cell.angle_beta   90.00
_cell.angle_gamma   90.00
#
_symmetry.space_group_name_H-M   'P 1'
#
loop_
_entity.id
_entity.type
_entity.pdbx_description
1 polymer ?
#
loop_
_entity_poly.entity_id
_entity_poly.type
_entity_poly.pdbx_seq_one_letter_code
_entity_poly.pdbx_strand_id
1 'polypeptide(L)'
;LRTENREINSICFALKEYGEVGPKLFQQLLLIYGHPKNIFTQTADDISSMTGINIERAGKIAAAADLLEQAEKQIDDLLDINIHLISYFDDRYPPAFRSIADPPLVFYHRGDYNLLDSGGVAIVGTTSADQAGIRAAVDFAKGFAGLGKTVISGLAAGIDTAAHLGTVQSGGKTVAVLGCGHLNIYPDENTPLASMIAETGAVISEYEIYADAIPGRLISRNRLIAALADAVLIVQIGENRKGELHTAKAAYEQGKPVYVFDPENRYSDIDSSYIIIKCIEQLEDISSALIR
;
A
#
# COMPACT_ATOMS: atom_id res chain seq x y z
N LEU A 1 18.02 18.04 -11.53
CA LEU A 1 16.78 17.43 -11.01
C LEU A 1 16.60 15.98 -11.47
N ARG A 2 16.60 15.65 -12.80
CA ARG A 2 16.41 14.24 -13.25
C ARG A 2 17.58 13.32 -12.87
N THR A 3 18.81 13.81 -12.85
CA THR A 3 20.01 13.04 -12.52
C THR A 3 20.13 12.81 -11.01
N GLU A 4 19.80 13.81 -10.19
CA GLU A 4 19.81 13.70 -8.72
C GLU A 4 18.74 12.73 -8.22
N ASN A 5 17.52 12.78 -8.79
CA ASN A 5 16.46 11.83 -8.46
C ASN A 5 16.84 10.39 -8.85
N ARG A 6 17.56 10.20 -9.96
CA ARG A 6 18.03 8.86 -10.37
C ARG A 6 19.03 8.30 -9.36
N GLU A 7 20.06 9.07 -9.02
CA GLU A 7 21.08 8.64 -8.06
C GLU A 7 20.45 8.27 -6.71
N ILE A 8 19.57 9.12 -6.16
CA ILE A 8 18.94 8.85 -4.88
C ILE A 8 18.01 7.64 -4.91
N ASN A 9 17.31 7.43 -6.03
CA ASN A 9 16.47 6.24 -6.23
C ASN A 9 17.33 4.97 -6.25
N SER A 10 18.49 4.98 -6.90
CA SER A 10 19.43 3.85 -6.93
C SER A 10 19.99 3.53 -5.55
N ILE A 11 20.33 4.55 -4.75
CA ILE A 11 20.77 4.39 -3.37
C ILE A 11 19.67 3.77 -2.52
N CYS A 12 18.44 4.28 -2.60
CA CYS A 12 17.30 3.76 -1.84
C CYS A 12 16.96 2.33 -2.24
N PHE A 13 17.01 2.04 -3.55
CA PHE A 13 16.82 0.69 -4.07
C PHE A 13 17.89 -0.27 -3.52
N ALA A 14 19.17 0.10 -3.62
CA ALA A 14 20.27 -0.72 -3.14
C ALA A 14 20.18 -1.00 -1.62
N LEU A 15 19.87 0.03 -0.82
CA LEU A 15 19.62 -0.13 0.62
C LEU A 15 18.50 -1.13 0.90
N LYS A 16 17.40 -1.05 0.14
CA LYS A 16 16.25 -1.92 0.33
C LYS A 16 16.52 -3.35 -0.13
N GLU A 17 16.94 -3.53 -1.39
CA GLU A 17 16.99 -4.85 -2.01
C GLU A 17 18.29 -5.61 -1.65
N TYR A 18 19.43 -4.93 -1.54
CA TYR A 18 20.71 -5.58 -1.22
C TYR A 18 21.08 -5.42 0.25
N GLY A 19 20.78 -4.27 0.86
CA GLY A 19 20.98 -4.03 2.29
C GLY A 19 19.89 -4.61 3.19
N GLU A 20 18.81 -5.15 2.62
CA GLU A 20 17.65 -5.67 3.36
C GLU A 20 17.06 -4.67 4.37
N VAL A 21 17.09 -3.38 4.03
CA VAL A 21 16.61 -2.30 4.89
C VAL A 21 15.09 -2.18 4.80
N GLY A 22 14.42 -2.64 5.83
CA GLY A 22 12.96 -2.46 5.98
C GLY A 22 12.60 -1.08 6.57
N PRO A 23 11.31 -0.71 6.57
CA PRO A 23 10.85 0.63 6.94
C PRO A 23 11.33 1.12 8.31
N LYS A 24 11.27 0.29 9.34
CA LYS A 24 11.71 0.67 10.70
C LYS A 24 13.21 0.96 10.78
N LEU A 25 14.03 0.08 10.18
CA LEU A 25 15.49 0.28 10.15
C LEU A 25 15.84 1.50 9.30
N PHE A 26 15.11 1.73 8.21
CA PHE A 26 15.27 2.93 7.38
C PHE A 26 15.06 4.21 8.19
N GLN A 27 13.98 4.31 8.97
CA GLN A 27 13.74 5.46 9.83
C GLN A 27 14.87 5.65 10.85
N GLN A 28 15.35 4.56 11.46
CA GLN A 28 16.47 4.61 12.40
C GLN A 28 17.76 5.12 11.71
N LEU A 29 18.09 4.60 10.54
CA LEU A 29 19.24 5.05 9.77
C LEU A 29 19.15 6.53 9.38
N LEU A 30 17.95 7.00 8.99
CA LEU A 30 17.74 8.42 8.69
C LEU A 30 17.91 9.32 9.90
N LEU A 31 17.42 8.90 11.07
CA LEU A 31 17.62 9.65 12.33
C LEU A 31 19.10 9.78 12.69
N ILE A 32 19.90 8.75 12.41
CA ILE A 32 21.33 8.73 12.75
C ILE A 32 22.16 9.48 11.71
N TYR A 33 21.96 9.22 10.41
CA TYR A 33 22.83 9.68 9.34
C TYR A 33 22.24 10.84 8.51
N GLY A 34 20.98 11.17 8.70
CA GLY A 34 20.28 12.29 8.07
C GLY A 34 19.93 12.07 6.60
N HIS A 35 20.80 11.43 5.82
CA HIS A 35 20.59 11.22 4.39
C HIS A 35 21.14 9.86 3.92
N PRO A 36 20.49 9.15 2.96
CA PRO A 36 20.94 7.83 2.50
C PRO A 36 22.38 7.80 1.96
N LYS A 37 22.84 8.84 1.29
CA LYS A 37 24.25 8.94 0.84
C LYS A 37 25.25 8.79 1.98
N ASN A 38 24.93 9.30 3.16
CA ASN A 38 25.79 9.24 4.31
C ASN A 38 25.91 7.81 4.90
N ILE A 39 24.90 6.97 4.66
CA ILE A 39 24.92 5.57 5.08
C ILE A 39 25.98 4.81 4.29
N PHE A 40 26.12 5.09 3.01
CA PHE A 40 27.11 4.43 2.15
C PHE A 40 28.57 4.86 2.37
N THR A 41 28.79 5.86 3.20
CA THR A 41 30.16 6.25 3.64
C THR A 41 30.57 5.58 4.96
N GLN A 42 29.69 4.77 5.57
CA GLN A 42 29.93 4.13 6.86
C GLN A 42 30.47 2.72 6.69
N THR A 43 31.25 2.29 7.67
CA THR A 43 31.68 0.89 7.78
C THR A 43 30.60 0.03 8.41
N ALA A 44 30.68 -1.29 8.24
CA ALA A 44 29.78 -2.22 8.92
C ALA A 44 29.84 -2.08 10.46
N ASP A 45 31.03 -1.82 11.01
CA ASP A 45 31.23 -1.63 12.46
C ASP A 45 30.53 -0.35 12.94
N ASP A 46 30.61 0.76 12.18
CA ASP A 46 29.92 2.01 12.50
C ASP A 46 28.40 1.82 12.48
N ILE A 47 27.88 1.21 11.42
CA ILE A 47 26.44 0.94 11.28
C ILE A 47 25.95 0.04 12.43
N SER A 48 26.66 -1.05 12.72
CA SER A 48 26.31 -1.98 13.80
C SER A 48 26.31 -1.30 15.16
N SER A 49 27.34 -0.52 15.48
CA SER A 49 27.48 0.17 16.76
C SER A 49 26.40 1.24 16.97
N MET A 50 26.06 1.99 15.94
CA MET A 50 25.11 3.09 16.01
C MET A 50 23.65 2.63 16.00
N THR A 51 23.35 1.52 15.32
CA THR A 51 21.96 1.03 15.17
C THR A 51 21.61 -0.12 16.10
N GLY A 52 22.62 -0.81 16.64
CA GLY A 52 22.43 -2.03 17.44
C GLY A 52 22.08 -3.29 16.64
N ILE A 53 22.10 -3.23 15.29
CA ILE A 53 21.91 -4.44 14.46
C ILE A 53 23.19 -5.28 14.46
N ASN A 54 23.06 -6.58 14.15
CA ASN A 54 24.24 -7.44 14.09
C ASN A 54 25.17 -7.06 12.92
N ILE A 55 26.46 -7.41 13.06
CA ILE A 55 27.50 -7.04 12.11
C ILE A 55 27.29 -7.60 10.70
N GLU A 56 26.68 -8.79 10.57
CA GLU A 56 26.37 -9.39 9.28
C GLU A 56 25.36 -8.54 8.50
N ARG A 57 24.31 -8.10 9.17
CA ARG A 57 23.30 -7.21 8.57
C ARG A 57 23.86 -5.83 8.25
N ALA A 58 24.69 -5.29 9.13
CA ALA A 58 25.41 -4.04 8.88
C ALA A 58 26.35 -4.14 7.68
N GLY A 59 27.02 -5.31 7.52
CA GLY A 59 27.84 -5.61 6.35
C GLY A 59 27.08 -5.60 5.03
N LYS A 60 25.85 -6.15 5.00
CA LYS A 60 25.00 -6.09 3.80
C LYS A 60 24.66 -4.64 3.43
N ILE A 61 24.37 -3.81 4.42
CA ILE A 61 24.06 -2.38 4.19
C ILE A 61 25.26 -1.65 3.62
N ALA A 62 26.45 -1.84 4.22
CA ALA A 62 27.70 -1.22 3.72
C ALA A 62 28.04 -1.71 2.31
N ALA A 63 27.94 -3.02 2.04
CA ALA A 63 28.24 -3.61 0.73
C ALA A 63 27.22 -3.21 -0.36
N ALA A 64 26.03 -2.74 -0.01
CA ALA A 64 25.05 -2.27 -0.98
C ALA A 64 25.57 -1.06 -1.80
N ALA A 65 26.54 -0.32 -1.28
CA ALA A 65 27.21 0.78 -1.99
C ALA A 65 27.94 0.31 -3.26
N ASP A 66 28.52 -0.89 -3.24
CA ASP A 66 29.28 -1.47 -4.36
C ASP A 66 28.35 -1.96 -5.50
N LEU A 67 27.04 -2.01 -5.24
CA LEU A 67 26.00 -2.53 -6.15
C LEU A 67 25.17 -1.44 -6.83
N LEU A 68 25.59 -0.16 -6.77
CA LEU A 68 24.83 0.95 -7.33
C LEU A 68 24.62 0.84 -8.83
N GLU A 69 25.63 0.45 -9.62
CA GLU A 69 25.50 0.25 -11.07
C GLU A 69 24.49 -0.86 -11.39
N GLN A 70 24.47 -1.92 -10.58
CA GLN A 70 23.49 -3.00 -10.71
C GLN A 70 22.09 -2.51 -10.34
N ALA A 71 21.95 -1.67 -9.30
CA ALA A 71 20.69 -1.05 -8.91
C ALA A 71 20.13 -0.17 -10.04
N GLU A 72 20.96 0.66 -10.66
CA GLU A 72 20.57 1.51 -11.80
C GLU A 72 20.05 0.67 -12.97
N LYS A 73 20.78 -0.40 -13.32
CA LYS A 73 20.35 -1.32 -14.38
C LYS A 73 19.02 -1.98 -14.05
N GLN A 74 18.83 -2.45 -12.84
CA GLN A 74 17.54 -3.09 -12.43
C GLN A 74 16.39 -2.09 -12.47
N ILE A 75 16.62 -0.82 -12.10
CA ILE A 75 15.59 0.23 -12.23
C ILE A 75 15.25 0.48 -13.70
N ASP A 76 16.23 0.47 -14.60
CA ASP A 76 15.98 0.59 -16.05
C ASP A 76 15.19 -0.62 -16.58
N ASP A 77 15.57 -1.85 -16.19
CA ASP A 77 14.84 -3.09 -16.53
C ASP A 77 13.36 -3.06 -16.06
N LEU A 78 13.07 -2.43 -14.91
CA LEU A 78 11.70 -2.22 -14.43
C LEU A 78 10.92 -1.26 -15.34
N LEU A 79 11.55 -0.19 -15.82
CA LEU A 79 10.91 0.77 -16.72
C LEU A 79 10.53 0.11 -18.05
N ASP A 80 11.34 -0.82 -18.57
CA ASP A 80 11.07 -1.55 -19.80
C ASP A 80 9.77 -2.40 -19.72
N ILE A 81 9.38 -2.80 -18.53
CA ILE A 81 8.12 -3.51 -18.26
C ILE A 81 7.02 -2.61 -17.67
N ASN A 82 7.19 -1.30 -17.80
CA ASN A 82 6.25 -0.28 -17.31
C ASN A 82 5.98 -0.36 -15.81
N ILE A 83 7.00 -0.69 -15.02
CA ILE A 83 7.00 -0.61 -13.56
C ILE A 83 7.96 0.50 -13.15
N HIS A 84 7.47 1.46 -12.36
CA HIS A 84 8.24 2.61 -11.91
C HIS A 84 8.58 2.47 -10.43
N LEU A 85 9.81 2.77 -10.07
CA LEU A 85 10.24 2.86 -8.68
C LEU A 85 10.13 4.31 -8.19
N ILE A 86 9.58 4.48 -7.01
CA ILE A 86 9.51 5.76 -6.29
C ILE A 86 10.18 5.56 -4.93
N SER A 87 11.19 6.37 -4.63
CA SER A 87 11.85 6.35 -3.32
C SER A 87 11.29 7.41 -2.38
N TYR A 88 11.56 7.26 -1.09
CA TYR A 88 11.18 8.22 -0.04
C TYR A 88 11.65 9.66 -0.34
N PHE A 89 12.73 9.82 -1.10
CA PHE A 89 13.31 11.12 -1.45
C PHE A 89 12.89 11.63 -2.84
N ASP A 90 12.09 10.87 -3.57
CA ASP A 90 11.50 11.35 -4.83
C ASP A 90 10.45 12.43 -4.53
N ASP A 91 10.44 13.51 -5.31
CA ASP A 91 9.45 14.59 -5.18
C ASP A 91 8.01 14.11 -5.35
N ARG A 92 7.85 13.01 -6.09
CA ARG A 92 6.57 12.33 -6.29
C ARG A 92 6.15 11.43 -5.13
N TYR A 93 6.98 11.24 -4.10
CA TYR A 93 6.62 10.33 -3.00
C TYR A 93 5.36 10.83 -2.28
N PRO A 94 4.28 10.01 -2.17
CA PRO A 94 2.99 10.45 -1.67
C PRO A 94 3.09 11.04 -0.25
N PRO A 95 2.54 12.24 0.01
CA PRO A 95 2.48 12.82 1.35
C PRO A 95 1.81 11.89 2.36
N ALA A 96 0.80 11.12 1.90
CA ALA A 96 0.10 10.12 2.69
C ALA A 96 1.04 9.04 3.25
N PHE A 97 2.05 8.62 2.49
CA PHE A 97 3.05 7.66 2.99
C PHE A 97 4.08 8.30 3.90
N ARG A 98 4.38 9.60 3.74
CA ARG A 98 5.29 10.30 4.67
C ARG A 98 4.71 10.43 6.08
N SER A 99 3.39 10.45 6.20
CA SER A 99 2.68 10.68 7.46
C SER A 99 2.56 9.45 8.35
N ILE A 100 2.81 8.24 7.83
CA ILE A 100 2.73 7.02 8.64
C ILE A 100 4.05 6.74 9.38
N ALA A 101 3.96 5.98 10.48
CA ALA A 101 5.11 5.69 11.35
C ALA A 101 6.22 4.89 10.67
N ASP A 102 5.90 4.08 9.67
CA ASP A 102 6.79 3.20 8.96
C ASP A 102 6.65 3.32 7.44
N PRO A 103 6.99 4.51 6.86
CA PRO A 103 6.89 4.76 5.43
C PRO A 103 7.82 3.82 4.64
N PRO A 104 7.38 3.30 3.48
CA PRO A 104 8.25 2.49 2.64
C PRO A 104 9.47 3.29 2.14
N LEU A 105 10.66 2.71 2.19
CA LEU A 105 11.88 3.32 1.62
C LEU A 105 11.76 3.50 0.13
N VAL A 106 11.22 2.50 -0.55
CA VAL A 106 10.81 2.54 -1.95
C VAL A 106 9.50 1.78 -2.11
N PHE A 107 8.74 2.13 -3.13
CA PHE A 107 7.64 1.32 -3.62
C PHE A 107 7.64 1.32 -5.15
N TYR A 108 7.02 0.29 -5.71
CA TYR A 108 6.88 0.09 -7.14
C TYR A 108 5.46 0.44 -7.55
N HIS A 109 5.29 1.12 -8.68
CA HIS A 109 3.97 1.46 -9.19
C HIS A 109 3.84 1.16 -10.68
N ARG A 110 2.62 0.83 -11.10
CA ARG A 110 2.18 0.69 -12.48
C ARG A 110 0.83 1.38 -12.65
N GLY A 111 0.66 2.14 -13.74
CA GLY A 111 -0.59 2.86 -14.02
C GLY A 111 -0.53 4.35 -13.66
N ASP A 112 -1.69 4.95 -13.40
CA ASP A 112 -1.84 6.40 -13.15
C ASP A 112 -1.36 6.79 -11.76
N TYR A 113 -0.16 7.35 -11.71
CA TYR A 113 0.48 7.81 -10.48
C TYR A 113 -0.34 8.88 -9.73
N ASN A 114 -1.05 9.76 -10.45
CA ASN A 114 -1.77 10.88 -9.81
C ASN A 114 -2.86 10.42 -8.84
N LEU A 115 -3.32 9.19 -8.96
CA LEU A 115 -4.31 8.61 -8.06
C LEU A 115 -3.79 8.37 -6.64
N LEU A 116 -2.46 8.34 -6.45
CA LEU A 116 -1.88 8.15 -5.12
C LEU A 116 -2.02 9.38 -4.22
N ASP A 117 -2.26 10.55 -4.82
CA ASP A 117 -2.48 11.81 -4.09
C ASP A 117 -3.95 12.25 -4.10
N SER A 118 -4.83 11.49 -4.75
CA SER A 118 -6.26 11.87 -4.90
C SER A 118 -7.09 11.66 -3.64
N GLY A 119 -6.60 10.91 -2.66
CA GLY A 119 -7.42 10.41 -1.57
C GLY A 119 -8.45 9.40 -2.06
N GLY A 120 -9.49 9.15 -1.28
CA GLY A 120 -10.60 8.28 -1.66
C GLY A 120 -11.07 7.39 -0.53
N VAL A 121 -11.75 6.28 -0.86
CA VAL A 121 -12.30 5.34 0.13
C VAL A 121 -11.64 3.98 -0.01
N ALA A 122 -11.08 3.47 1.09
CA ALA A 122 -10.66 2.08 1.12
C ALA A 122 -11.90 1.18 1.34
N ILE A 123 -12.14 0.25 0.44
CA ILE A 123 -13.18 -0.78 0.59
C ILE A 123 -12.49 -2.11 0.86
N VAL A 124 -12.71 -2.66 2.05
CA VAL A 124 -12.06 -3.89 2.49
C VAL A 124 -13.06 -4.84 3.16
N GLY A 125 -12.66 -6.10 3.29
CA GLY A 125 -13.46 -7.09 4.02
C GLY A 125 -12.88 -8.49 3.92
N THR A 126 -13.69 -9.46 4.28
CA THR A 126 -13.30 -10.87 4.30
C THR A 126 -12.96 -11.41 2.92
N THR A 127 -11.98 -12.32 2.87
CA THR A 127 -11.64 -13.07 1.66
C THR A 127 -12.66 -14.16 1.32
N SER A 128 -13.50 -14.54 2.29
CA SER A 128 -14.56 -15.57 2.17
C SER A 128 -15.95 -14.90 2.21
N ALA A 129 -16.14 -13.87 1.39
CA ALA A 129 -17.37 -13.12 1.35
C ALA A 129 -18.54 -13.94 0.80
N ASP A 130 -19.72 -13.76 1.41
CA ASP A 130 -20.96 -14.29 0.87
C ASP A 130 -21.49 -13.44 -0.29
N GLN A 131 -22.53 -13.92 -0.97
CA GLN A 131 -23.11 -13.19 -2.11
C GLN A 131 -23.65 -11.81 -1.75
N ALA A 132 -24.14 -11.61 -0.51
CA ALA A 132 -24.63 -10.32 -0.07
C ALA A 132 -23.48 -9.33 0.12
N GLY A 133 -22.38 -9.76 0.74
CA GLY A 133 -21.15 -8.98 0.88
C GLY A 133 -20.54 -8.60 -0.47
N ILE A 134 -20.45 -9.56 -1.39
CA ILE A 134 -19.95 -9.29 -2.76
C ILE A 134 -20.81 -8.22 -3.46
N ARG A 135 -22.15 -8.37 -3.43
CA ARG A 135 -23.05 -7.36 -4.02
C ARG A 135 -22.89 -5.99 -3.37
N ALA A 136 -22.87 -5.93 -2.06
CA ALA A 136 -22.68 -4.68 -1.34
C ALA A 136 -21.34 -4.00 -1.69
N ALA A 137 -20.23 -4.76 -1.78
CA ALA A 137 -18.93 -4.23 -2.19
C ALA A 137 -18.97 -3.63 -3.60
N VAL A 138 -19.60 -4.32 -4.56
CA VAL A 138 -19.80 -3.81 -5.93
C VAL A 138 -20.65 -2.54 -5.93
N ASP A 139 -21.74 -2.49 -5.17
CA ASP A 139 -22.67 -1.37 -5.15
C ASP A 139 -22.02 -0.13 -4.49
N PHE A 140 -21.32 -0.29 -3.38
CA PHE A 140 -20.52 0.79 -2.79
C PHE A 140 -19.43 1.29 -3.75
N ALA A 141 -18.70 0.38 -4.39
CA ALA A 141 -17.65 0.73 -5.34
C ALA A 141 -18.18 1.54 -6.53
N LYS A 142 -19.32 1.11 -7.11
CA LYS A 142 -20.02 1.85 -8.17
C LYS A 142 -20.51 3.21 -7.69
N GLY A 143 -21.06 3.27 -6.48
CA GLY A 143 -21.54 4.52 -5.89
C GLY A 143 -20.41 5.53 -5.71
N PHE A 144 -19.27 5.13 -5.11
CA PHE A 144 -18.12 6.01 -4.97
C PHE A 144 -17.52 6.41 -6.32
N ALA A 145 -17.42 5.48 -7.28
CA ALA A 145 -17.00 5.78 -8.64
C ALA A 145 -17.92 6.83 -9.30
N GLY A 146 -19.25 6.72 -9.12
CA GLY A 146 -20.24 7.70 -9.60
C GLY A 146 -20.08 9.08 -8.98
N LEU A 147 -19.54 9.16 -7.76
CA LEU A 147 -19.19 10.42 -7.09
C LEU A 147 -17.76 10.91 -7.43
N GLY A 148 -17.08 10.26 -8.37
CA GLY A 148 -15.71 10.61 -8.76
C GLY A 148 -14.65 10.30 -7.71
N LYS A 149 -14.96 9.46 -6.71
CA LYS A 149 -14.00 9.07 -5.66
C LYS A 149 -13.18 7.86 -6.09
N THR A 150 -11.90 7.88 -5.76
CA THR A 150 -11.01 6.73 -5.97
C THR A 150 -11.33 5.63 -4.95
N VAL A 151 -11.45 4.40 -5.42
CA VAL A 151 -11.59 3.21 -4.55
C VAL A 151 -10.20 2.60 -4.34
N ILE A 152 -9.84 2.37 -3.09
CA ILE A 152 -8.54 1.79 -2.73
C ILE A 152 -8.79 0.43 -2.08
N SER A 153 -8.05 -0.60 -2.48
CA SER A 153 -8.17 -1.92 -1.84
C SER A 153 -6.90 -2.76 -2.04
N GLY A 154 -6.93 -3.99 -1.51
CA GLY A 154 -5.75 -4.85 -1.44
C GLY A 154 -5.65 -5.92 -2.51
N LEU A 155 -6.59 -6.01 -3.43
CA LEU A 155 -6.63 -7.07 -4.45
C LEU A 155 -6.73 -8.49 -3.88
N ALA A 156 -7.10 -8.67 -2.62
CA ALA A 156 -7.38 -9.98 -2.05
C ALA A 156 -8.67 -10.59 -2.63
N ALA A 157 -8.86 -11.90 -2.47
CA ALA A 157 -10.12 -12.54 -2.80
C ALA A 157 -11.32 -11.89 -2.05
N GLY A 158 -12.53 -12.12 -2.49
CA GLY A 158 -13.75 -11.68 -1.81
C GLY A 158 -14.03 -10.18 -1.98
N ILE A 159 -14.13 -9.44 -0.88
CA ILE A 159 -14.57 -8.03 -0.87
C ILE A 159 -13.63 -7.14 -1.70
N ASP A 160 -12.32 -7.28 -1.57
CA ASP A 160 -11.35 -6.45 -2.28
C ASP A 160 -11.50 -6.61 -3.81
N THR A 161 -11.58 -7.86 -4.27
CA THR A 161 -11.82 -8.19 -5.70
C THR A 161 -13.14 -7.58 -6.18
N ALA A 162 -14.22 -7.71 -5.40
CA ALA A 162 -15.53 -7.18 -5.76
C ALA A 162 -15.53 -5.64 -5.86
N ALA A 163 -14.83 -4.97 -4.93
CA ALA A 163 -14.67 -3.53 -4.94
C ALA A 163 -13.92 -3.04 -6.19
N HIS A 164 -12.79 -3.67 -6.53
CA HIS A 164 -12.04 -3.32 -7.73
C HIS A 164 -12.86 -3.57 -9.01
N LEU A 165 -13.51 -4.73 -9.12
CA LEU A 165 -14.35 -5.06 -10.27
C LEU A 165 -15.52 -4.08 -10.43
N GLY A 166 -16.23 -3.76 -9.35
CA GLY A 166 -17.32 -2.79 -9.36
C GLY A 166 -16.87 -1.41 -9.84
N THR A 167 -15.70 -0.97 -9.41
CA THR A 167 -15.11 0.31 -9.83
C THR A 167 -14.72 0.31 -11.30
N VAL A 168 -13.96 -0.70 -11.76
CA VAL A 168 -13.52 -0.80 -13.16
C VAL A 168 -14.72 -0.90 -14.11
N GLN A 169 -15.72 -1.72 -13.79
CA GLN A 169 -16.93 -1.88 -14.60
C GLN A 169 -17.76 -0.61 -14.71
N SER A 170 -17.67 0.30 -13.75
CA SER A 170 -18.35 1.61 -13.80
C SER A 170 -17.49 2.72 -14.40
N GLY A 171 -16.31 2.42 -14.92
CA GLY A 171 -15.38 3.42 -15.46
C GLY A 171 -14.73 4.31 -14.40
N GLY A 172 -14.82 3.92 -13.12
CA GLY A 172 -14.23 4.63 -11.99
C GLY A 172 -12.72 4.41 -11.87
N LYS A 173 -12.11 5.08 -10.92
CA LYS A 173 -10.68 5.00 -10.62
C LYS A 173 -10.43 4.15 -9.38
N THR A 174 -9.45 3.24 -9.46
CA THR A 174 -9.09 2.39 -8.32
C THR A 174 -7.59 2.21 -8.18
N VAL A 175 -7.15 2.08 -6.93
CA VAL A 175 -5.75 1.80 -6.57
C VAL A 175 -5.68 0.45 -5.86
N ALA A 176 -4.95 -0.49 -6.44
CA ALA A 176 -4.65 -1.77 -5.82
C ALA A 176 -3.30 -1.71 -5.11
N VAL A 177 -3.31 -1.97 -3.80
CA VAL A 177 -2.09 -2.05 -2.99
C VAL A 177 -1.77 -3.53 -2.76
N LEU A 178 -0.63 -4.02 -3.24
CA LEU A 178 -0.29 -5.44 -3.20
C LEU A 178 0.48 -5.82 -1.93
N GLY A 179 0.25 -7.03 -1.44
CA GLY A 179 1.07 -7.68 -0.42
C GLY A 179 2.11 -8.66 -1.00
N CYS A 180 2.41 -8.52 -2.29
CA CYS A 180 3.31 -9.35 -3.10
C CYS A 180 3.97 -8.49 -4.19
N GLY A 181 4.84 -9.08 -5.00
CA GLY A 181 5.44 -8.42 -6.15
C GLY A 181 4.47 -8.25 -7.33
N HIS A 182 4.75 -7.28 -8.20
CA HIS A 182 3.94 -7.01 -9.39
C HIS A 182 3.88 -8.16 -10.41
N LEU A 183 4.90 -9.02 -10.42
CA LEU A 183 4.99 -10.18 -11.31
C LEU A 183 4.62 -11.50 -10.61
N ASN A 184 4.14 -11.43 -9.37
CA ASN A 184 3.69 -12.58 -8.59
C ASN A 184 2.38 -12.25 -7.85
N ILE A 185 1.36 -11.86 -8.62
CA ILE A 185 0.06 -11.42 -8.10
C ILE A 185 -0.61 -12.53 -7.29
N TYR A 186 -1.16 -12.17 -6.13
CA TYR A 186 -1.91 -13.08 -5.28
C TYR A 186 -3.28 -12.48 -4.90
N PRO A 187 -4.38 -13.26 -5.00
CA PRO A 187 -4.41 -14.59 -5.61
C PRO A 187 -4.21 -14.54 -7.14
N ASP A 188 -3.72 -15.64 -7.73
CA ASP A 188 -3.36 -15.70 -9.17
C ASP A 188 -4.54 -15.38 -10.08
N GLU A 189 -5.75 -15.70 -9.65
CA GLU A 189 -7.00 -15.41 -10.37
C GLU A 189 -7.22 -13.90 -10.56
N ASN A 190 -6.61 -13.06 -9.73
CA ASN A 190 -6.71 -11.61 -9.82
C ASN A 190 -5.66 -10.98 -10.74
N THR A 191 -4.78 -11.76 -11.37
CA THR A 191 -3.78 -11.24 -12.33
C THR A 191 -4.41 -10.46 -13.49
N PRO A 192 -5.50 -10.94 -14.14
CA PRO A 192 -6.19 -10.15 -15.17
C PRO A 192 -6.77 -8.83 -14.62
N LEU A 193 -7.33 -8.86 -13.39
CA LEU A 193 -7.88 -7.66 -12.76
C LEU A 193 -6.78 -6.64 -12.43
N ALA A 194 -5.62 -7.08 -11.93
CA ALA A 194 -4.46 -6.22 -11.71
C ALA A 194 -4.02 -5.51 -13.00
N SER A 195 -4.03 -6.21 -14.13
CA SER A 195 -3.71 -5.65 -15.44
C SER A 195 -4.74 -4.60 -15.88
N MET A 196 -6.04 -4.88 -15.73
CA MET A 196 -7.12 -3.92 -16.02
C MET A 196 -7.02 -2.67 -15.14
N ILE A 197 -6.70 -2.84 -13.84
CA ILE A 197 -6.49 -1.72 -12.93
C ILE A 197 -5.32 -0.86 -13.39
N ALA A 198 -4.21 -1.48 -13.80
CA ALA A 198 -3.04 -0.74 -14.26
C ALA A 198 -3.29 0.10 -15.54
N GLU A 199 -4.29 -0.24 -16.33
CA GLU A 199 -4.65 0.53 -17.55
C GLU A 199 -5.41 1.83 -17.22
N THR A 200 -6.25 1.83 -16.19
CA THR A 200 -7.18 2.94 -15.90
C THR A 200 -7.04 3.49 -14.47
N GLY A 201 -6.35 2.81 -13.62
CA GLY A 201 -6.09 3.09 -12.22
C GLY A 201 -4.60 2.98 -11.90
N ALA A 202 -4.27 2.52 -10.69
CA ALA A 202 -2.89 2.26 -10.28
C ALA A 202 -2.77 0.95 -9.50
N VAL A 203 -1.65 0.27 -9.68
CA VAL A 203 -1.24 -0.89 -8.88
C VAL A 203 0.08 -0.54 -8.21
N ILE A 204 0.17 -0.72 -6.91
CA ILE A 204 1.39 -0.43 -6.16
C ILE A 204 1.81 -1.60 -5.26
N SER A 205 3.11 -1.72 -5.03
CA SER A 205 3.69 -2.67 -4.09
C SER A 205 4.94 -2.10 -3.42
N GLU A 206 5.10 -2.38 -2.13
CA GLU A 206 6.34 -2.11 -1.41
C GLU A 206 7.36 -3.25 -1.59
N TYR A 207 6.95 -4.36 -2.17
CA TYR A 207 7.76 -5.59 -2.25
C TYR A 207 8.43 -5.72 -3.62
N GLU A 208 9.59 -6.41 -3.64
CA GLU A 208 10.31 -6.77 -4.86
C GLU A 208 9.35 -7.44 -5.87
N ILE A 209 9.61 -7.25 -7.17
CA ILE A 209 8.64 -7.58 -8.23
C ILE A 209 8.24 -9.05 -8.33
N TYR A 210 9.06 -9.97 -7.87
CA TYR A 210 8.77 -11.41 -7.80
C TYR A 210 8.41 -11.90 -6.39
N ALA A 211 8.29 -10.99 -5.42
CA ALA A 211 8.07 -11.34 -4.03
C ALA A 211 6.77 -12.12 -3.82
N ASP A 212 6.86 -13.26 -3.10
CA ASP A 212 5.69 -14.06 -2.74
C ASP A 212 4.76 -13.34 -1.77
N ALA A 213 3.47 -13.64 -1.89
CA ALA A 213 2.48 -13.28 -0.89
C ALA A 213 2.64 -14.19 0.35
N ILE A 214 3.06 -13.60 1.45
CA ILE A 214 3.11 -14.28 2.74
C ILE A 214 2.25 -13.53 3.76
N PRO A 215 1.71 -14.20 4.81
CA PRO A 215 0.79 -13.58 5.76
C PRO A 215 1.30 -12.27 6.36
N GLY A 216 2.58 -12.19 6.71
CA GLY A 216 3.20 -10.98 7.25
C GLY A 216 3.16 -9.79 6.28
N ARG A 217 3.41 -10.01 4.99
CA ARG A 217 3.36 -8.98 3.95
C ARG A 217 1.94 -8.51 3.68
N LEU A 218 0.98 -9.44 3.62
CA LEU A 218 -0.43 -9.12 3.43
C LEU A 218 -0.98 -8.24 4.56
N ILE A 219 -0.57 -8.48 5.80
CA ILE A 219 -0.96 -7.68 6.96
C ILE A 219 -0.22 -6.33 6.94
N SER A 220 1.09 -6.33 6.75
CA SER A 220 1.92 -5.11 6.78
C SER A 220 1.50 -4.11 5.70
N ARG A 221 1.08 -4.57 4.52
CA ARG A 221 0.58 -3.77 3.40
C ARG A 221 -0.63 -2.91 3.78
N ASN A 222 -1.49 -3.38 4.70
CA ASN A 222 -2.76 -2.73 5.01
C ASN A 222 -2.58 -1.29 5.54
N ARG A 223 -1.42 -0.97 6.14
CA ARG A 223 -1.10 0.40 6.53
C ARG A 223 -1.03 1.37 5.34
N LEU A 224 -0.63 0.86 4.17
CA LEU A 224 -0.57 1.66 2.94
C LEU A 224 -1.96 1.85 2.32
N ILE A 225 -2.86 0.86 2.41
CA ILE A 225 -4.27 1.02 2.03
C ILE A 225 -4.89 2.13 2.87
N ALA A 226 -4.73 2.04 4.20
CA ALA A 226 -5.22 3.05 5.12
C ALA A 226 -4.58 4.43 4.85
N ALA A 227 -3.28 4.48 4.51
CA ALA A 227 -2.58 5.74 4.25
C ALA A 227 -3.14 6.49 3.04
N LEU A 228 -3.41 5.81 1.94
CA LEU A 228 -3.93 6.42 0.72
C LEU A 228 -5.40 6.85 0.83
N ALA A 229 -6.18 6.18 1.68
CA ALA A 229 -7.60 6.47 1.84
C ALA A 229 -7.86 7.65 2.80
N ASP A 230 -8.94 8.38 2.60
CA ASP A 230 -9.47 9.36 3.54
C ASP A 230 -10.39 8.70 4.58
N ALA A 231 -11.01 7.57 4.21
CA ALA A 231 -11.83 6.74 5.09
C ALA A 231 -11.70 5.25 4.72
N VAL A 232 -12.00 4.38 5.67
CA VAL A 232 -12.07 2.93 5.44
C VAL A 232 -13.51 2.46 5.61
N LEU A 233 -14.02 1.71 4.63
CA LEU A 233 -15.29 1.01 4.68
C LEU A 233 -15.04 -0.51 4.75
N ILE A 234 -15.42 -1.13 5.85
CA ILE A 234 -15.49 -2.58 5.97
C ILE A 234 -16.87 -3.04 5.53
N VAL A 235 -16.94 -3.80 4.43
CA VAL A 235 -18.21 -4.27 3.88
C VAL A 235 -18.70 -5.55 4.54
N GLN A 236 -17.80 -6.47 4.81
CA GLN A 236 -18.13 -7.70 5.53
C GLN A 236 -16.95 -8.17 6.38
N ILE A 237 -17.21 -8.48 7.64
CA ILE A 237 -16.23 -9.03 8.57
C ILE A 237 -16.34 -10.55 8.54
N GLY A 238 -15.21 -11.23 8.34
CA GLY A 238 -15.15 -12.69 8.36
C GLY A 238 -15.17 -13.27 9.77
N GLU A 239 -15.45 -14.57 9.90
CA GLU A 239 -15.49 -15.26 11.20
C GLU A 239 -14.16 -15.14 11.96
N ASN A 240 -13.04 -15.17 11.27
CA ASN A 240 -11.71 -15.07 11.86
C ASN A 240 -11.24 -13.62 12.11
N ARG A 241 -11.96 -12.60 11.64
CA ARG A 241 -11.77 -11.15 11.87
C ARG A 241 -10.31 -10.69 11.77
N LYS A 242 -9.54 -11.18 10.79
CA LYS A 242 -8.08 -10.95 10.79
C LYS A 242 -7.63 -9.84 9.86
N GLY A 243 -7.98 -9.93 8.59
CA GLY A 243 -7.41 -9.04 7.56
C GLY A 243 -7.99 -7.62 7.61
N GLU A 244 -9.30 -7.54 7.58
CA GLU A 244 -10.07 -6.29 7.53
C GLU A 244 -9.89 -5.42 8.78
N LEU A 245 -9.80 -6.04 9.96
CA LEU A 245 -9.58 -5.30 11.21
C LEU A 245 -8.16 -4.74 11.33
N HIS A 246 -7.18 -5.33 10.65
CA HIS A 246 -5.83 -4.72 10.57
C HIS A 246 -5.84 -3.41 9.77
N THR A 247 -6.62 -3.36 8.68
CA THR A 247 -6.78 -2.10 7.92
C THR A 247 -7.53 -1.06 8.72
N ALA A 248 -8.60 -1.47 9.42
CA ALA A 248 -9.36 -0.59 10.30
C ALA A 248 -8.49 0.01 11.42
N LYS A 249 -7.70 -0.84 12.08
CA LYS A 249 -6.77 -0.41 13.13
C LYS A 249 -5.74 0.57 12.57
N ALA A 250 -5.15 0.29 11.41
CA ALA A 250 -4.19 1.19 10.78
C ALA A 250 -4.84 2.54 10.43
N ALA A 251 -6.09 2.56 9.96
CA ALA A 251 -6.82 3.79 9.70
C ALA A 251 -7.08 4.59 10.98
N TYR A 252 -7.53 3.93 12.03
CA TYR A 252 -7.76 4.56 13.33
C TYR A 252 -6.48 5.19 13.91
N GLU A 253 -5.35 4.46 13.86
CA GLU A 253 -4.05 4.95 14.30
C GLU A 253 -3.56 6.16 13.46
N GLN A 254 -4.05 6.28 12.22
CA GLN A 254 -3.79 7.42 11.32
C GLN A 254 -4.86 8.54 11.44
N GLY A 255 -5.79 8.44 12.41
CA GLY A 255 -6.83 9.43 12.66
C GLY A 255 -7.92 9.48 11.58
N LYS A 256 -8.14 8.39 10.85
CA LYS A 256 -9.12 8.31 9.76
C LYS A 256 -10.39 7.58 10.21
N PRO A 257 -11.58 8.01 9.75
CA PRO A 257 -12.83 7.36 10.09
C PRO A 257 -12.91 5.95 9.51
N VAL A 258 -13.47 5.04 10.29
CA VAL A 258 -13.75 3.65 9.90
C VAL A 258 -15.26 3.44 9.92
N TYR A 259 -15.80 3.03 8.80
CA TYR A 259 -17.20 2.67 8.62
C TYR A 259 -17.35 1.16 8.51
N VAL A 260 -18.42 0.62 9.07
CA VAL A 260 -18.74 -0.81 8.98
C VAL A 260 -20.16 -0.98 8.46
N PHE A 261 -20.29 -1.68 7.34
CA PHE A 261 -21.59 -2.01 6.79
C PHE A 261 -22.18 -3.20 7.54
N ASP A 262 -23.25 -2.95 8.30
CA ASP A 262 -23.92 -3.94 9.14
C ASP A 262 -25.45 -3.79 9.10
N PRO A 263 -26.10 -4.11 7.96
CA PRO A 263 -27.54 -3.96 7.81
C PRO A 263 -28.36 -4.85 8.76
N GLU A 264 -27.79 -5.96 9.23
CA GLU A 264 -28.46 -6.97 10.04
C GLU A 264 -28.08 -6.96 11.52
N ASN A 265 -27.28 -5.99 11.98
CA ASN A 265 -26.75 -5.92 13.36
C ASN A 265 -25.95 -7.17 13.80
N ARG A 266 -25.12 -7.69 12.89
CA ARG A 266 -24.29 -8.87 13.13
C ARG A 266 -23.06 -8.59 14.01
N TYR A 267 -22.60 -7.34 14.05
CA TYR A 267 -21.31 -6.96 14.63
C TYR A 267 -21.48 -6.11 15.91
N SER A 268 -22.15 -6.67 16.92
CA SER A 268 -22.40 -5.98 18.20
C SER A 268 -21.16 -5.81 19.10
N ASP A 269 -20.07 -6.51 18.80
CA ASP A 269 -18.85 -6.59 19.60
C ASP A 269 -17.62 -5.94 18.91
N ILE A 270 -17.85 -5.13 17.87
CA ILE A 270 -16.78 -4.35 17.23
C ILE A 270 -16.46 -3.08 18.03
N ASP A 271 -15.33 -2.47 17.71
CA ASP A 271 -14.87 -1.24 18.36
C ASP A 271 -15.93 -0.14 18.26
N SER A 272 -16.27 0.46 19.39
CA SER A 272 -17.30 1.50 19.49
C SER A 272 -16.92 2.81 18.80
N SER A 273 -15.68 2.98 18.38
CA SER A 273 -15.22 4.11 17.58
C SER A 273 -15.58 3.99 16.10
N TYR A 274 -15.99 2.79 15.64
CA TYR A 274 -16.39 2.59 14.24
C TYR A 274 -17.83 3.04 14.01
N ILE A 275 -18.06 3.63 12.84
CA ILE A 275 -19.35 4.17 12.44
C ILE A 275 -20.13 3.10 11.69
N ILE A 276 -21.29 2.69 12.26
CA ILE A 276 -22.13 1.67 11.61
C ILE A 276 -22.99 2.31 10.54
N ILE A 277 -22.99 1.73 9.35
CA ILE A 277 -23.91 2.07 8.25
C ILE A 277 -24.80 0.88 7.93
N LYS A 278 -26.06 1.16 7.55
CA LYS A 278 -27.12 0.15 7.42
C LYS A 278 -27.60 -0.03 5.97
N CYS A 279 -27.34 0.93 5.12
CA CYS A 279 -27.77 0.89 3.74
C CYS A 279 -26.75 1.58 2.82
N ILE A 280 -26.86 1.30 1.52
CA ILE A 280 -25.92 1.81 0.50
C ILE A 280 -26.06 3.34 0.34
N GLU A 281 -27.25 3.89 0.52
CA GLU A 281 -27.51 5.34 0.39
C GLU A 281 -26.68 6.18 1.35
N GLN A 282 -26.25 5.60 2.48
CA GLN A 282 -25.33 6.27 3.43
C GLN A 282 -23.90 6.47 2.87
N LEU A 283 -23.62 6.02 1.65
CA LEU A 283 -22.35 6.36 0.99
C LEU A 283 -22.13 7.88 0.83
N GLU A 284 -23.22 8.66 0.73
CA GLU A 284 -23.15 10.12 0.67
C GLU A 284 -22.62 10.72 1.99
N ASP A 285 -22.99 10.14 3.12
CA ASP A 285 -22.47 10.54 4.44
C ASP A 285 -20.96 10.31 4.52
N ILE A 286 -20.49 9.14 4.04
CA ILE A 286 -19.06 8.82 3.94
C ILE A 286 -18.39 9.81 3.01
N SER A 287 -18.92 10.02 1.80
CA SER A 287 -18.34 10.92 0.81
C SER A 287 -18.26 12.36 1.28
N SER A 288 -19.26 12.82 2.02
CA SER A 288 -19.29 14.17 2.58
C SER A 288 -18.22 14.40 3.65
N ALA A 289 -17.86 13.35 4.41
CA ALA A 289 -16.77 13.37 5.37
C ALA A 289 -15.36 13.41 4.71
N LEU A 290 -15.26 13.12 3.40
CA LEU A 290 -14.01 13.13 2.63
C LEU A 290 -13.68 14.49 1.98
N ILE A 291 -14.49 15.53 2.23
CA ILE A 291 -14.22 16.87 1.71
C ILE A 291 -13.15 17.50 2.60
N ARG A 292 -11.93 17.50 2.11
CA ARG A 292 -10.80 18.28 2.65
C ARG A 292 -10.59 19.55 1.84
#